data_53f17d3ac1d8af3fdf8527f88eb6c975
#
_entry.id   53f17d3ac1d8af3fdf8527f88eb6c975
#
_cell.length_a   1.000
_cell.length_b   1.000
_cell.length_c   1.000
_cell.angle_alpha   90.00
_cell.angle_beta   90.00
_cell.angle_gamma   90.00
#
_symmetry.space_group_name_H-M   'P 1'
#
loop_
_entity.id
_entity.type
_entity.pdbx_description
1 polymer ?
#
loop_
_entity_poly.entity_id
_entity_poly.type
_entity_poly.pdbx_seq_one_letter_code
_entity_poly.pdbx_strand_id
1 'polypeptide(L)'
;LGDVYKRQVLAPKPGYPLIESIARLECVDTVEYQLQFDGSWFIDIAELERLLSEPGGERIRALVLINPNNPTGSYVKPTERARIVTLCREHGIALIADEVFFDYSLEPFPGNARLAGERGVLTFALDGFSKMLAAPHAKVGWIQVSGPAEDVAEAQRRLDVIADDYLPMSDIIAERIPALLNAAPAQTRRVGERVRNN
;
A
#
# COMPACT_ATOMS: atom_id res chain seq x y z
N LEU A 1 -24.96 5.55 -12.83
CA LEU A 1 -24.70 4.13 -12.48
C LEU A 1 -23.75 3.44 -13.48
N GLY A 2 -23.70 3.87 -14.76
CA GLY A 2 -22.86 3.24 -15.80
C GLY A 2 -21.35 3.38 -15.61
N ASP A 3 -20.87 4.43 -14.95
CA ASP A 3 -19.42 4.68 -14.81
C ASP A 3 -18.77 3.96 -13.61
N VAL A 4 -19.53 3.56 -12.62
CA VAL A 4 -18.98 2.89 -11.42
C VAL A 4 -18.45 1.50 -11.77
N TYR A 5 -19.11 0.79 -12.68
CA TYR A 5 -18.73 -0.58 -13.08
C TYR A 5 -17.56 -0.69 -14.06
N LYS A 6 -16.89 0.42 -14.37
CA LYS A 6 -15.74 0.43 -15.30
C LYS A 6 -14.45 0.94 -14.67
N ARG A 7 -14.43 1.16 -13.35
CA ARG A 7 -13.22 1.64 -12.66
C ARG A 7 -12.20 0.53 -12.56
N GLN A 8 -10.94 0.92 -12.63
CA GLN A 8 -9.81 0.00 -12.63
C GLN A 8 -8.78 0.38 -11.57
N VAL A 9 -8.02 -0.61 -11.12
CA VAL A 9 -6.87 -0.45 -10.25
C VAL A 9 -5.66 -1.15 -10.87
N LEU A 10 -4.50 -0.49 -10.88
CA LEU A 10 -3.24 -1.12 -11.26
C LEU A 10 -2.70 -1.94 -10.07
N ALA A 11 -2.31 -3.19 -10.32
CA ALA A 11 -1.76 -4.08 -9.32
C ALA A 11 -0.46 -4.75 -9.82
N PRO A 12 0.54 -4.97 -8.93
CA PRO A 12 1.81 -5.56 -9.34
C PRO A 12 1.69 -7.05 -9.67
N LYS A 13 2.47 -7.48 -10.68
CA LYS A 13 2.67 -8.89 -11.04
C LYS A 13 4.17 -9.21 -11.12
N PRO A 14 4.72 -10.18 -10.34
CA PRO A 14 4.02 -10.93 -9.29
C PRO A 14 3.61 -10.06 -8.11
N GLY A 15 2.49 -10.39 -7.48
CA GLY A 15 1.93 -9.66 -6.36
C GLY A 15 1.08 -10.53 -5.46
N TYR A 16 0.52 -9.93 -4.41
CA TYR A 16 -0.32 -10.64 -3.45
C TYR A 16 -1.73 -10.87 -4.03
N PRO A 17 -2.19 -12.13 -4.16
CA PRO A 17 -3.43 -12.45 -4.89
C PRO A 17 -4.71 -11.85 -4.30
N LEU A 18 -4.69 -11.45 -3.02
CA LEU A 18 -5.87 -10.90 -2.36
C LEU A 18 -6.32 -9.56 -2.97
N ILE A 19 -5.41 -8.81 -3.60
CA ILE A 19 -5.74 -7.54 -4.25
C ILE A 19 -6.80 -7.75 -5.32
N GLU A 20 -6.61 -8.74 -6.19
CA GLU A 20 -7.57 -9.09 -7.24
C GLU A 20 -8.93 -9.52 -6.66
N SER A 21 -8.89 -10.32 -5.59
CA SER A 21 -10.10 -10.79 -4.92
C SER A 21 -10.90 -9.64 -4.30
N ILE A 22 -10.21 -8.69 -3.63
CA ILE A 22 -10.84 -7.49 -3.05
C ILE A 22 -11.40 -6.60 -4.16
N ALA A 23 -10.63 -6.32 -5.21
CA ALA A 23 -11.08 -5.52 -6.34
C ALA A 23 -12.37 -6.09 -6.94
N ARG A 24 -12.43 -7.42 -7.13
CA ARG A 24 -13.64 -8.10 -7.63
C ARG A 24 -14.84 -7.92 -6.69
N LEU A 25 -14.66 -8.01 -5.37
CA LEU A 25 -15.73 -7.77 -4.40
C LEU A 25 -16.26 -6.33 -4.47
N GLU A 26 -15.38 -5.37 -4.74
CA GLU A 26 -15.71 -3.95 -4.88
C GLU A 26 -16.17 -3.56 -6.29
N CYS A 27 -16.39 -4.54 -7.19
CA CYS A 27 -16.77 -4.30 -8.58
C CYS A 27 -15.77 -3.41 -9.35
N VAL A 28 -14.47 -3.55 -9.02
CA VAL A 28 -13.34 -2.86 -9.66
C VAL A 28 -12.54 -3.87 -10.47
N ASP A 29 -12.22 -3.56 -11.70
CA ASP A 29 -11.36 -4.40 -12.54
C ASP A 29 -9.88 -4.17 -12.15
N THR A 30 -9.11 -5.26 -12.10
CA THR A 30 -7.66 -5.20 -11.89
C THR A 30 -6.94 -5.23 -13.23
N VAL A 31 -6.05 -4.28 -13.45
CA VAL A 31 -5.08 -4.26 -14.54
C VAL A 31 -3.70 -4.54 -13.95
N GLU A 32 -3.01 -5.55 -14.45
CA GLU A 32 -1.69 -5.93 -13.94
C GLU A 32 -0.59 -5.11 -14.62
N TYR A 33 0.39 -4.63 -13.83
CA TYR A 33 1.68 -4.14 -14.33
C TYR A 33 2.79 -5.09 -13.91
N GLN A 34 3.78 -5.31 -14.79
CA GLN A 34 4.81 -6.32 -14.54
C GLN A 34 5.96 -5.75 -13.73
N LEU A 35 6.36 -6.47 -12.69
CA LEU A 35 7.67 -6.29 -12.09
C LEU A 35 8.69 -7.06 -12.93
N GLN A 36 9.81 -6.42 -13.24
CA GLN A 36 10.88 -6.98 -14.06
C GLN A 36 12.08 -7.37 -13.18
N PHE A 37 12.90 -8.30 -13.66
CA PHE A 37 14.12 -8.75 -12.98
C PHE A 37 15.32 -8.68 -13.90
N ASP A 38 16.33 -7.90 -13.50
CA ASP A 38 17.62 -7.77 -14.21
C ASP A 38 18.82 -7.97 -13.26
N GLY A 39 18.69 -8.88 -12.29
CA GLY A 39 19.60 -9.02 -11.17
C GLY A 39 19.03 -8.42 -9.88
N SER A 40 18.08 -7.50 -10.00
CA SER A 40 17.20 -7.03 -8.93
C SER A 40 15.79 -6.81 -9.49
N TRP A 41 14.77 -6.92 -8.63
CA TRP A 41 13.41 -6.59 -9.02
C TRP A 41 13.21 -5.07 -9.14
N PHE A 42 12.49 -4.65 -10.18
CA PHE A 42 12.15 -3.24 -10.39
C PHE A 42 10.77 -3.08 -11.03
N ILE A 43 10.21 -1.87 -10.91
CA ILE A 43 8.95 -1.48 -11.53
C ILE A 43 9.27 -0.89 -12.91
N ASP A 44 8.67 -1.45 -13.96
CA ASP A 44 8.79 -0.90 -15.31
C ASP A 44 7.94 0.38 -15.44
N ILE A 45 8.60 1.52 -15.28
CA ILE A 45 7.95 2.83 -15.35
C ILE A 45 7.37 3.10 -16.74
N ALA A 46 8.04 2.64 -17.80
CA ALA A 46 7.55 2.82 -19.18
C ALA A 46 6.26 2.04 -19.41
N GLU A 47 6.12 0.85 -18.82
CA GLU A 47 4.86 0.10 -18.85
C GLU A 47 3.75 0.85 -18.12
N LEU A 48 4.02 1.42 -16.93
CA LEU A 48 3.03 2.22 -16.21
C LEU A 48 2.58 3.44 -17.02
N GLU A 49 3.52 4.17 -17.63
CA GLU A 49 3.22 5.31 -18.50
C GLU A 49 2.32 4.89 -19.67
N ARG A 50 2.63 3.76 -20.30
CA ARG A 50 1.84 3.21 -21.40
C ARG A 50 0.42 2.87 -20.94
N LEU A 51 0.27 2.10 -19.86
CA LEU A 51 -1.04 1.69 -19.33
C LEU A 51 -1.93 2.88 -18.96
N LEU A 52 -1.36 3.95 -18.44
CA LEU A 52 -2.09 5.17 -18.06
C LEU A 52 -2.44 6.05 -19.26
N SER A 53 -1.66 5.97 -20.35
CA SER A 53 -1.83 6.81 -21.53
C SER A 53 -2.64 6.16 -22.65
N GLU A 54 -2.80 4.84 -22.66
CA GLU A 54 -3.58 4.11 -23.65
C GLU A 54 -5.11 4.33 -23.48
N PRO A 55 -5.90 4.11 -24.54
CA PRO A 55 -7.37 4.14 -24.43
C PRO A 55 -7.86 3.19 -23.35
N GLY A 56 -8.58 3.72 -22.37
CA GLY A 56 -9.02 3.00 -21.18
C GLY A 56 -8.22 3.33 -19.93
N GLY A 57 -7.05 3.97 -20.04
CA GLY A 57 -6.25 4.42 -18.90
C GLY A 57 -6.99 5.42 -18.02
N GLU A 58 -7.92 6.19 -18.58
CA GLU A 58 -8.80 7.12 -17.85
C GLU A 58 -9.72 6.42 -16.83
N ARG A 59 -9.89 5.10 -16.92
CA ARG A 59 -10.65 4.29 -15.96
C ARG A 59 -9.85 3.92 -14.73
N ILE A 60 -8.52 4.00 -14.79
CA ILE A 60 -7.63 3.68 -13.69
C ILE A 60 -7.76 4.78 -12.63
N ARG A 61 -8.07 4.39 -11.40
CA ARG A 61 -8.32 5.30 -10.28
C ARG A 61 -7.26 5.21 -9.18
N ALA A 62 -6.53 4.11 -9.13
CA ALA A 62 -5.48 3.92 -8.15
C ALA A 62 -4.39 2.99 -8.69
N LEU A 63 -3.19 3.16 -8.16
CA LEU A 63 -2.05 2.27 -8.33
C LEU A 63 -1.72 1.64 -6.99
N VAL A 64 -1.69 0.30 -6.94
CA VAL A 64 -1.30 -0.46 -5.75
C VAL A 64 0.19 -0.74 -5.79
N LEU A 65 0.86 -0.40 -4.71
CA LEU A 65 2.25 -0.78 -4.41
C LEU A 65 2.25 -1.71 -3.19
N ILE A 66 3.06 -2.74 -3.22
CA ILE A 66 3.36 -3.56 -2.04
C ILE A 66 4.83 -3.30 -1.70
N ASN A 67 5.11 -2.72 -0.56
CA ASN A 67 6.44 -2.18 -0.23
C ASN A 67 6.92 -2.63 1.17
N PRO A 68 7.75 -3.68 1.24
CA PRO A 68 8.29 -4.50 0.16
C PRO A 68 7.25 -5.41 -0.48
N ASN A 69 7.46 -5.73 -1.77
CA ASN A 69 6.55 -6.57 -2.52
C ASN A 69 6.52 -8.02 -2.00
N ASN A 70 5.35 -8.60 -1.98
CA ASN A 70 5.13 -10.03 -1.76
C ASN A 70 4.72 -10.66 -3.11
N PRO A 71 5.49 -11.61 -3.70
CA PRO A 71 6.49 -12.45 -3.03
C PRO A 71 7.97 -12.05 -3.24
N THR A 72 8.28 -10.99 -4.00
CA THR A 72 9.67 -10.71 -4.44
C THR A 72 10.60 -10.19 -3.34
N GLY A 73 10.04 -9.60 -2.27
CA GLY A 73 10.79 -8.94 -1.20
C GLY A 73 11.39 -7.59 -1.60
N SER A 74 11.13 -7.11 -2.81
CA SER A 74 11.70 -5.86 -3.32
C SER A 74 11.01 -4.63 -2.77
N TYR A 75 11.81 -3.64 -2.37
CA TYR A 75 11.33 -2.31 -2.01
C TYR A 75 11.22 -1.43 -3.24
N VAL A 76 10.27 -0.49 -3.20
CA VAL A 76 10.17 0.58 -4.21
C VAL A 76 11.41 1.46 -4.13
N LYS A 77 12.16 1.55 -5.23
CA LYS A 77 13.40 2.34 -5.29
C LYS A 77 13.10 3.84 -5.26
N PRO A 78 13.99 4.69 -4.73
CA PRO A 78 13.77 6.13 -4.68
C PRO A 78 13.44 6.78 -6.03
N THR A 79 14.12 6.31 -7.10
CA THR A 79 13.88 6.79 -8.47
C THR A 79 12.53 6.36 -9.02
N GLU A 80 12.10 5.12 -8.75
CA GLU A 80 10.77 4.61 -9.09
C GLU A 80 9.70 5.42 -8.37
N ARG A 81 9.85 5.61 -7.04
CA ARG A 81 8.93 6.41 -6.24
C ARG A 81 8.70 7.80 -6.83
N ALA A 82 9.77 8.51 -7.17
CA ALA A 82 9.67 9.86 -7.71
C ALA A 82 8.87 9.90 -9.02
N ARG A 83 9.09 8.94 -9.92
CA ARG A 83 8.37 8.83 -11.18
C ARG A 83 6.92 8.41 -10.98
N ILE A 84 6.66 7.43 -10.11
CA ILE A 84 5.31 6.95 -9.77
C ILE A 84 4.47 8.08 -9.18
N VAL A 85 5.00 8.84 -8.22
CA VAL A 85 4.30 10.01 -7.64
C VAL A 85 3.96 11.04 -8.71
N THR A 86 4.89 11.30 -9.64
CA THR A 86 4.66 12.21 -10.75
C THR A 86 3.55 11.72 -11.68
N LEU A 87 3.61 10.46 -12.11
CA LEU A 87 2.60 9.83 -12.97
C LEU A 87 1.21 9.85 -12.32
N CYS A 88 1.13 9.43 -11.05
CA CYS A 88 -0.14 9.42 -10.33
C CYS A 88 -0.76 10.81 -10.23
N ARG A 89 0.05 11.85 -10.01
CA ARG A 89 -0.40 13.23 -9.99
C ARG A 89 -0.87 13.70 -11.37
N GLU A 90 -0.11 13.40 -12.42
CA GLU A 90 -0.43 13.80 -13.81
C GLU A 90 -1.73 13.19 -14.31
N HIS A 91 -2.01 11.94 -13.91
CA HIS A 91 -3.20 11.19 -14.30
C HIS A 91 -4.35 11.29 -13.27
N GLY A 92 -4.17 12.00 -12.15
CA GLY A 92 -5.20 12.17 -11.12
C GLY A 92 -5.62 10.85 -10.45
N ILE A 93 -4.67 9.92 -10.25
CA ILE A 93 -4.91 8.63 -9.59
C ILE A 93 -4.27 8.59 -8.20
N ALA A 94 -4.86 7.83 -7.29
CA ALA A 94 -4.34 7.67 -5.93
C ALA A 94 -3.28 6.55 -5.85
N LEU A 95 -2.43 6.59 -4.82
CA LEU A 95 -1.57 5.48 -4.41
C LEU A 95 -2.22 4.69 -3.28
N ILE A 96 -2.16 3.36 -3.35
CA ILE A 96 -2.46 2.45 -2.26
C ILE A 96 -1.18 1.68 -1.97
N ALA A 97 -0.59 1.88 -0.81
CA ALA A 97 0.68 1.27 -0.42
C ALA A 97 0.48 0.27 0.71
N ASP A 98 0.64 -1.02 0.42
CA ASP A 98 0.70 -2.06 1.45
C ASP A 98 2.12 -2.12 2.00
N GLU A 99 2.30 -1.64 3.23
CA GLU A 99 3.60 -1.52 3.90
C GLU A 99 3.71 -2.43 5.14
N VAL A 100 2.87 -3.45 5.25
CA VAL A 100 2.79 -4.32 6.44
C VAL A 100 4.10 -5.06 6.76
N PHE A 101 4.99 -5.26 5.77
CA PHE A 101 6.31 -5.89 5.94
C PHE A 101 7.48 -4.91 5.93
N PHE A 102 7.23 -3.60 5.93
CA PHE A 102 8.27 -2.60 5.70
C PHE A 102 9.47 -2.72 6.62
N ASP A 103 9.26 -3.07 7.88
CA ASP A 103 10.29 -3.10 8.92
C ASP A 103 11.18 -4.35 8.87
N TYR A 104 10.95 -5.28 7.94
CA TYR A 104 11.65 -6.56 7.87
C TYR A 104 12.61 -6.69 6.70
N SER A 105 13.37 -5.64 6.42
CA SER A 105 14.44 -5.70 5.42
C SER A 105 15.47 -6.76 5.79
N LEU A 106 15.76 -7.68 4.85
CA LEU A 106 16.83 -8.66 5.02
C LEU A 106 18.20 -7.99 4.91
N GLU A 107 18.33 -7.08 3.95
CA GLU A 107 19.50 -6.24 3.76
C GLU A 107 19.10 -4.78 3.93
N PRO A 108 19.38 -4.16 5.08
CA PRO A 108 19.02 -2.77 5.33
C PRO A 108 19.64 -1.83 4.28
N PHE A 109 18.79 -1.02 3.67
CA PHE A 109 19.19 -0.01 2.69
C PHE A 109 18.63 1.35 3.09
N PRO A 110 19.50 2.38 3.29
CA PRO A 110 19.05 3.70 3.75
C PRO A 110 18.10 4.43 2.81
N GLY A 111 18.07 4.01 1.52
CA GLY A 111 17.14 4.54 0.53
C GLY A 111 15.72 4.02 0.62
N ASN A 112 15.48 2.94 1.39
CA ASN A 112 14.12 2.44 1.60
C ASN A 112 13.32 3.46 2.41
N ALA A 113 12.19 3.89 1.85
CA ALA A 113 11.32 4.87 2.48
C ALA A 113 9.85 4.44 2.35
N ARG A 114 9.09 4.64 3.43
CA ARG A 114 7.64 4.43 3.41
C ARG A 114 6.98 5.45 2.48
N LEU A 115 5.91 5.03 1.81
CA LEU A 115 5.00 5.92 1.09
C LEU A 115 4.04 6.63 2.06
N ALA A 116 3.84 6.07 3.23
CA ALA A 116 3.15 6.76 4.33
C ALA A 116 3.74 8.16 4.55
N GLY A 117 2.88 9.19 4.49
CA GLY A 117 3.30 10.59 4.60
C GLY A 117 3.69 11.25 3.26
N GLU A 118 3.55 10.58 2.11
CA GLU A 118 3.71 11.20 0.78
C GLU A 118 2.76 12.40 0.65
N ARG A 119 3.25 13.50 0.06
CA ARG A 119 2.49 14.75 -0.04
C ARG A 119 2.17 15.17 -1.48
N GLY A 120 2.80 14.56 -2.45
CA GLY A 120 2.66 14.90 -3.87
C GLY A 120 1.40 14.33 -4.53
N VAL A 121 0.80 13.31 -3.94
CA VAL A 121 -0.38 12.60 -4.44
C VAL A 121 -1.15 11.98 -3.28
N LEU A 122 -2.48 11.85 -3.43
CA LEU A 122 -3.32 11.18 -2.45
C LEU A 122 -2.83 9.72 -2.27
N THR A 123 -2.45 9.39 -1.05
CA THR A 123 -1.84 8.12 -0.69
C THR A 123 -2.54 7.49 0.50
N PHE A 124 -2.91 6.22 0.36
CA PHE A 124 -3.45 5.36 1.40
C PHE A 124 -2.38 4.32 1.77
N ALA A 125 -1.68 4.52 2.86
CA ALA A 125 -0.69 3.56 3.34
C ALA A 125 -1.30 2.62 4.38
N LEU A 126 -1.19 1.32 4.12
CA LEU A 126 -1.77 0.26 4.94
C LEU A 126 -0.68 -0.36 5.82
N ASP A 127 -0.98 -0.52 7.10
CA ASP A 127 -0.11 -1.21 8.04
C ASP A 127 -0.94 -1.83 9.18
N GLY A 128 -0.31 -2.58 10.07
CA GLY A 128 -1.01 -3.20 11.19
C GLY A 128 -0.15 -4.13 12.03
N PHE A 129 -0.69 -4.54 13.16
CA PHE A 129 0.04 -5.36 14.14
C PHE A 129 0.27 -6.79 13.70
N SER A 130 -0.49 -7.29 12.73
CA SER A 130 -0.37 -8.69 12.28
C SER A 130 1.05 -9.06 11.85
N LYS A 131 1.73 -8.15 11.14
CA LYS A 131 3.11 -8.35 10.66
C LYS A 131 4.10 -7.59 11.53
N MET A 132 3.87 -6.28 11.76
CA MET A 132 4.76 -5.43 12.55
C MET A 132 5.14 -6.05 13.89
N LEU A 133 4.18 -6.62 14.62
CA LEU A 133 4.39 -7.22 15.94
C LEU A 133 4.36 -8.75 15.93
N ALA A 134 4.18 -9.39 14.76
CA ALA A 134 3.85 -10.81 14.66
C ALA A 134 2.61 -11.19 15.52
N ALA A 135 1.62 -10.30 15.56
CA ALA A 135 0.42 -10.40 16.38
C ALA A 135 -0.88 -10.41 15.54
N PRO A 136 -1.09 -11.42 14.66
CA PRO A 136 -2.28 -11.49 13.82
C PRO A 136 -3.58 -11.64 14.63
N HIS A 137 -3.50 -12.15 15.85
CA HIS A 137 -4.63 -12.31 16.77
C HIS A 137 -5.13 -10.97 17.34
N ALA A 138 -4.33 -9.91 17.34
CA ALA A 138 -4.76 -8.58 17.77
C ALA A 138 -5.76 -7.94 16.80
N LYS A 139 -5.73 -8.33 15.52
CA LYS A 139 -6.66 -7.86 14.46
C LYS A 139 -6.75 -6.33 14.37
N VAL A 140 -5.63 -5.64 14.49
CA VAL A 140 -5.52 -4.18 14.36
C VAL A 140 -4.76 -3.84 13.09
N GLY A 141 -5.37 -3.04 12.26
CA GLY A 141 -4.77 -2.41 11.10
C GLY A 141 -5.21 -0.95 11.02
N TRP A 142 -4.50 -0.16 10.25
CA TRP A 142 -4.83 1.24 10.01
C TRP A 142 -4.52 1.64 8.58
N ILE A 143 -5.15 2.73 8.17
CA ILE A 143 -4.88 3.41 6.91
C ILE A 143 -4.36 4.81 7.26
N GLN A 144 -3.12 5.11 6.89
CA GLN A 144 -2.59 6.46 6.97
C GLN A 144 -2.87 7.17 5.65
N VAL A 145 -3.72 8.19 5.70
CA VAL A 145 -4.04 9.02 4.53
C VAL A 145 -3.10 10.22 4.49
N SER A 146 -2.49 10.46 3.34
CA SER A 146 -1.58 11.59 3.12
C SER A 146 -1.68 12.08 1.68
N GLY A 147 -1.21 13.33 1.42
CA GLY A 147 -1.29 13.94 0.10
C GLY A 147 -1.60 15.43 0.16
N PRO A 148 -2.13 16.02 -0.92
CA PRO A 148 -2.68 17.37 -0.92
C PRO A 148 -3.82 17.52 0.10
N ALA A 149 -3.86 18.63 0.82
CA ALA A 149 -4.73 18.80 1.98
C ALA A 149 -6.23 18.61 1.68
N GLU A 150 -6.70 19.10 0.54
CA GLU A 150 -8.09 18.98 0.12
C GLU A 150 -8.46 17.53 -0.19
N ASP A 151 -7.57 16.79 -0.89
CA ASP A 151 -7.77 15.37 -1.20
C ASP A 151 -7.81 14.52 0.07
N VAL A 152 -6.91 14.81 1.02
CA VAL A 152 -6.85 14.13 2.32
C VAL A 152 -8.14 14.37 3.11
N ALA A 153 -8.62 15.62 3.19
CA ALA A 153 -9.85 15.93 3.92
C ALA A 153 -11.07 15.21 3.32
N GLU A 154 -11.19 15.18 2.00
CA GLU A 154 -12.28 14.48 1.33
C GLU A 154 -12.16 12.96 1.49
N ALA A 155 -10.96 12.40 1.37
CA ALA A 155 -10.73 10.97 1.58
C ALA A 155 -11.08 10.53 3.01
N GLN A 156 -10.66 11.30 4.01
CA GLN A 156 -11.00 11.02 5.42
C GLN A 156 -12.51 11.06 5.66
N ARG A 157 -13.19 12.09 5.16
CA ARG A 157 -14.64 12.19 5.26
C ARG A 157 -15.37 10.96 4.65
N ARG A 158 -14.87 10.44 3.53
CA ARG A 158 -15.43 9.24 2.90
C ARG A 158 -15.11 7.97 3.69
N LEU A 159 -13.89 7.86 4.21
CA LEU A 159 -13.48 6.74 5.03
C LEU A 159 -14.28 6.67 6.33
N ASP A 160 -14.60 7.80 6.95
CA ASP A 160 -15.45 7.85 8.15
C ASP A 160 -16.84 7.26 7.86
N VAL A 161 -17.44 7.59 6.70
CA VAL A 161 -18.73 7.01 6.29
C VAL A 161 -18.62 5.50 6.04
N ILE A 162 -17.53 5.06 5.38
CA ILE A 162 -17.30 3.64 5.12
C ILE A 162 -17.06 2.87 6.43
N ALA A 163 -16.36 3.49 7.38
CA ALA A 163 -16.06 2.86 8.67
C ALA A 163 -17.33 2.55 9.49
N ASP A 164 -18.40 3.30 9.30
CA ASP A 164 -19.69 3.03 9.95
C ASP A 164 -20.33 1.70 9.51
N ASP A 165 -19.95 1.18 8.35
CA ASP A 165 -20.39 -0.14 7.88
C ASP A 165 -19.67 -1.29 8.60
N TYR A 166 -18.60 -1.00 9.33
CA TYR A 166 -17.79 -1.97 10.05
C TYR A 166 -17.85 -1.71 11.54
N LEU A 167 -17.98 -2.75 12.33
CA LEU A 167 -17.96 -2.63 13.79
C LEU A 167 -16.56 -2.19 14.26
N PRO A 168 -16.48 -1.36 15.31
CA PRO A 168 -15.20 -0.94 15.87
C PRO A 168 -14.43 -2.12 16.45
N MET A 169 -13.11 -1.95 16.58
CA MET A 169 -12.29 -2.94 17.27
C MET A 169 -12.70 -3.06 18.75
N SER A 170 -12.34 -4.20 19.37
CA SER A 170 -12.57 -4.41 20.80
C SER A 170 -11.89 -3.34 21.67
N ASP A 171 -12.60 -2.78 22.63
CA ASP A 171 -12.06 -1.80 23.59
C ASP A 171 -10.86 -2.35 24.37
N ILE A 172 -10.87 -3.65 24.69
CA ILE A 172 -9.74 -4.33 25.35
C ILE A 172 -8.45 -4.17 24.54
N ILE A 173 -8.55 -4.23 23.21
CA ILE A 173 -7.40 -4.03 22.33
C ILE A 173 -7.11 -2.53 22.16
N ALA A 174 -8.15 -1.71 21.96
CA ALA A 174 -8.01 -0.26 21.76
C ALA A 174 -7.25 0.41 22.92
N GLU A 175 -7.59 0.07 24.16
CA GLU A 175 -6.88 0.56 25.35
C GLU A 175 -5.41 0.15 25.42
N ARG A 176 -5.03 -0.94 24.76
CA ARG A 176 -3.64 -1.45 24.73
C ARG A 176 -2.81 -0.90 23.59
N ILE A 177 -3.40 -0.25 22.59
CA ILE A 177 -2.68 0.26 21.41
C ILE A 177 -1.47 1.13 21.79
N PRO A 178 -1.55 2.10 22.71
CA PRO A 178 -0.40 2.91 23.09
C PRO A 178 0.77 2.07 23.66
N ALA A 179 0.46 1.09 24.49
CA ALA A 179 1.48 0.20 25.07
C ALA A 179 2.09 -0.72 24.01
N LEU A 180 1.28 -1.22 23.07
CA LEU A 180 1.74 -2.05 21.96
C LEU A 180 2.65 -1.27 21.01
N LEU A 181 2.29 -0.03 20.68
CA LEU A 181 3.12 0.85 19.84
C LEU A 181 4.45 1.18 20.51
N ASN A 182 4.46 1.43 21.83
CA ASN A 182 5.69 1.65 22.58
C ASN A 182 6.60 0.41 22.59
N ALA A 183 6.04 -0.80 22.61
CA ALA A 183 6.78 -2.05 22.56
C ALA A 183 7.23 -2.44 21.13
N ALA A 184 6.60 -1.86 20.10
CA ALA A 184 6.80 -2.23 18.70
C ALA A 184 8.28 -2.23 18.26
N PRO A 185 9.12 -1.21 18.53
CA PRO A 185 10.50 -1.19 18.05
C PRO A 185 11.33 -2.37 18.56
N ALA A 186 11.12 -2.78 19.81
CA ALA A 186 11.83 -3.91 20.42
C ALA A 186 11.35 -5.25 19.81
N GLN A 187 10.06 -5.41 19.66
CA GLN A 187 9.47 -6.61 19.09
C GLN A 187 9.82 -6.78 17.60
N THR A 188 9.73 -5.72 16.81
CA THR A 188 10.07 -5.73 15.38
C THR A 188 11.53 -6.11 15.17
N ARG A 189 12.46 -5.53 15.99
CA ARG A 189 13.88 -5.90 15.96
C ARG A 189 14.08 -7.39 16.25
N ARG A 190 13.46 -7.92 17.30
CA ARG A 190 13.55 -9.32 17.70
C ARG A 190 13.05 -10.27 16.62
N VAL A 191 11.91 -9.94 15.97
CA VAL A 191 11.36 -10.72 14.86
C VAL A 191 12.28 -10.62 13.64
N GLY A 192 12.76 -9.42 13.30
CA GLY A 192 13.68 -9.20 12.19
C GLY A 192 15.00 -9.97 12.33
N GLU A 193 15.58 -10.00 13.54
CA GLU A 193 16.77 -10.82 13.84
C GLU A 193 16.50 -12.30 13.58
N ARG A 194 15.37 -12.81 14.04
CA ARG A 194 14.96 -14.20 13.79
C ARG A 194 14.78 -14.51 12.30
N VAL A 195 14.17 -13.61 11.56
CA VAL A 195 13.95 -13.78 10.10
C VAL A 195 15.28 -13.81 9.35
N ARG A 196 16.24 -12.95 9.74
CA ARG A 196 17.56 -12.93 9.09
C ARG A 196 18.44 -14.14 9.45
N ASN A 197 18.21 -14.76 10.60
CA ASN A 197 18.99 -15.91 11.07
C ASN A 197 18.47 -17.25 10.54
N ASN A 198 17.29 -17.27 9.94
CA ASN A 198 16.68 -18.47 9.33
C ASN A 198 16.95 -18.55 7.82
#